data_ece99fecec56115e65c79f118d1f09be
#
_entry.id   ece99fecec56115e65c79f118d1f09be
#
_cell.length_a   1.000
_cell.length_b   1.000
_cell.length_c   1.000
_cell.angle_alpha   90.00
_cell.angle_beta   90.00
_cell.angle_gamma   90.00
#
_symmetry.space_group_name_H-M   'P 1'
#
loop_
_entity.id
_entity.type
_entity.pdbx_description
1 polymer ?
#
loop_
_entity_poly.entity_id
_entity_poly.type
_entity_poly.pdbx_seq_one_letter_code
_entity_poly.pdbx_strand_id
1 'polypeptide(L)'
;MDIKNNLANIVSVTRIFVAYTAIACLYVQTTWAYIIALVLTIIAFAMDGLDGYLARKLNQSSEWGSVLDILGDRIVEVSYWIVFAVMGWLNIIFPLVCVARAFTTDGIRSVALSKGMTAFGDKTMQSTSWGKFICASRFMRISYAVAKVLAFLLLITVNTPGMELWNGTPILHIITMVFAWAAIIFCVVRAIPVVVESPKLFK
;
A
#
# COMPACT_ATOMS: atom_id res chain seq x y z
N MET A 1 26.79 7.74 11.51
CA MET A 1 25.78 7.08 10.66
C MET A 1 26.08 7.52 9.23
N ASP A 2 26.65 6.63 8.42
CA ASP A 2 27.08 6.98 7.05
C ASP A 2 25.85 7.17 6.17
N ILE A 3 25.59 8.42 5.78
CA ILE A 3 24.42 8.80 4.97
C ILE A 3 24.40 8.03 3.64
N LYS A 4 25.59 7.81 3.06
CA LYS A 4 25.71 7.06 1.81
C LYS A 4 25.25 5.58 1.92
N ASN A 5 25.38 4.97 3.09
CA ASN A 5 25.02 3.57 3.33
C ASN A 5 23.55 3.38 3.76
N ASN A 6 22.78 4.48 3.92
CA ASN A 6 21.40 4.46 4.38
C ASN A 6 20.42 5.22 3.46
N LEU A 7 20.81 5.52 2.24
CA LEU A 7 19.99 6.30 1.30
C LEU A 7 18.61 5.68 1.06
N ALA A 8 18.51 4.36 0.86
CA ALA A 8 17.25 3.67 0.66
C ALA A 8 16.33 3.84 1.89
N ASN A 9 16.87 3.68 3.10
CA ASN A 9 16.11 3.83 4.34
C ASN A 9 15.61 5.26 4.55
N ILE A 10 16.42 6.26 4.17
CA ILE A 10 16.04 7.68 4.23
C ILE A 10 14.88 7.94 3.28
N VAL A 11 14.92 7.40 2.06
CA VAL A 11 13.83 7.54 1.08
C VAL A 11 12.54 6.93 1.62
N SER A 12 12.59 5.70 2.20
CA SER A 12 11.43 5.04 2.79
C SER A 12 10.81 5.86 3.93
N VAL A 13 11.62 6.45 4.81
CA VAL A 13 11.12 7.31 5.90
C VAL A 13 10.55 8.61 5.35
N THR A 14 11.26 9.27 4.42
CA THR A 14 10.80 10.53 3.80
C THR A 14 9.48 10.34 3.08
N ARG A 15 9.24 9.20 2.42
CA ARG A 15 7.99 8.84 1.78
C ARG A 15 6.80 8.93 2.74
N ILE A 16 6.96 8.46 3.98
CA ILE A 16 5.91 8.53 5.00
C ILE A 16 5.57 9.99 5.29
N PHE A 17 6.57 10.84 5.50
CA PHE A 17 6.34 12.28 5.74
C PHE A 17 5.66 12.97 4.55
N VAL A 18 6.06 12.65 3.31
CA VAL A 18 5.42 13.17 2.09
C VAL A 18 3.95 12.75 2.04
N ALA A 19 3.64 11.47 2.33
CA ALA A 19 2.27 10.99 2.36
C ALA A 19 1.42 11.66 3.45
N TYR A 20 1.97 11.86 4.65
CA TYR A 20 1.26 12.56 5.72
C TYR A 20 1.07 14.05 5.41
N THR A 21 2.02 14.69 4.73
CA THR A 21 1.84 16.06 4.23
C THR A 21 0.71 16.13 3.20
N ALA A 22 0.64 15.16 2.28
CA ALA A 22 -0.48 15.06 1.34
C ALA A 22 -1.82 14.92 2.06
N ILE A 23 -1.89 14.04 3.06
CA ILE A 23 -3.08 13.85 3.90
C ILE A 23 -3.45 15.16 4.63
N ALA A 24 -2.49 15.86 5.20
CA ALA A 24 -2.74 17.14 5.87
C ALA A 24 -3.32 18.19 4.92
N CYS A 25 -2.87 18.23 3.67
CA CYS A 25 -3.43 19.12 2.65
C CYS A 25 -4.92 18.85 2.37
N LEU A 26 -5.39 17.61 2.49
CA LEU A 26 -6.82 17.28 2.28
C LEU A 26 -7.73 17.97 3.32
N TYR A 27 -7.26 18.17 4.55
CA TYR A 27 -8.03 18.83 5.60
C TYR A 27 -8.17 20.34 5.39
N VAL A 28 -7.38 20.95 4.50
CA VAL A 28 -7.48 22.39 4.15
C VAL A 28 -8.71 22.67 3.28
N GLN A 29 -9.27 21.67 2.61
CA GLN A 29 -10.51 21.70 1.83
C GLN A 29 -10.57 22.82 0.76
N THR A 30 -9.44 23.14 0.14
CA THR A 30 -9.36 24.05 -1.00
C THR A 30 -8.90 23.32 -2.25
N THR A 31 -9.29 23.80 -3.43
CA THR A 31 -8.89 23.21 -4.72
C THR A 31 -7.37 23.05 -4.84
N TRP A 32 -6.64 24.09 -4.50
CA TRP A 32 -5.15 24.08 -4.57
C TRP A 32 -4.54 23.06 -3.60
N ALA A 33 -5.08 22.93 -2.39
CA ALA A 33 -4.59 21.99 -1.42
C ALA A 33 -4.81 20.53 -1.89
N TYR A 34 -5.92 20.24 -2.56
CA TYR A 34 -6.19 18.92 -3.15
C TYR A 34 -5.28 18.62 -4.34
N ILE A 35 -4.98 19.62 -5.19
CA ILE A 35 -4.00 19.46 -6.27
C ILE A 35 -2.61 19.15 -5.69
N ILE A 36 -2.20 19.86 -4.64
CA ILE A 36 -0.93 19.59 -3.94
C ILE A 36 -0.97 18.19 -3.33
N ALA A 37 -2.05 17.80 -2.67
CA ALA A 37 -2.22 16.46 -2.11
C ALA A 37 -2.10 15.38 -3.17
N LEU A 38 -2.71 15.58 -4.35
CA LEU A 38 -2.63 14.66 -5.47
C LEU A 38 -1.19 14.49 -5.96
N VAL A 39 -0.46 15.59 -6.16
CA VAL A 39 0.94 15.57 -6.60
C VAL A 39 1.83 14.89 -5.55
N LEU A 40 1.68 15.23 -4.27
CA LEU A 40 2.43 14.61 -3.18
C LEU A 40 2.12 13.11 -3.05
N THR A 41 0.87 12.70 -3.28
CA THR A 41 0.48 11.29 -3.28
C THR A 41 1.18 10.55 -4.41
N ILE A 42 1.23 11.10 -5.62
CA ILE A 42 1.99 10.52 -6.76
C ILE A 42 3.47 10.39 -6.40
N ILE A 43 4.06 11.43 -5.81
CA ILE A 43 5.46 11.43 -5.39
C ILE A 43 5.70 10.33 -4.34
N ALA A 44 4.84 10.22 -3.33
CA ALA A 44 4.96 9.20 -2.29
C ALA A 44 4.96 7.77 -2.86
N PHE A 45 4.06 7.48 -3.81
CA PHE A 45 4.05 6.17 -4.47
C PHE A 45 5.20 5.95 -5.46
N ALA A 46 5.70 7.00 -6.12
CA ALA A 46 6.89 6.92 -6.95
C ALA A 46 8.15 6.63 -6.10
N MET A 47 8.25 7.23 -4.92
CA MET A 47 9.35 6.98 -3.98
C MET A 47 9.39 5.53 -3.50
N ASP A 48 8.24 4.86 -3.37
CA ASP A 48 8.13 3.43 -3.05
C ASP A 48 8.85 2.53 -4.07
N GLY A 49 8.71 2.85 -5.35
CA GLY A 49 9.46 2.13 -6.39
C GLY A 49 10.95 2.49 -6.42
N LEU A 50 11.29 3.72 -6.01
CA LEU A 50 12.66 4.22 -6.04
C LEU A 50 13.52 3.64 -4.93
N ASP A 51 13.01 3.49 -3.69
CA ASP A 51 13.78 2.94 -2.57
C ASP A 51 14.17 1.49 -2.82
N GLY A 52 13.25 0.66 -3.32
CA GLY A 52 13.56 -0.70 -3.74
C GLY A 52 14.55 -0.79 -4.91
N TYR A 53 14.51 0.16 -5.85
CA TYR A 53 15.49 0.24 -6.92
C TYR A 53 16.88 0.65 -6.39
N LEU A 54 16.94 1.67 -5.54
CA LEU A 54 18.17 2.17 -4.94
C LEU A 54 18.83 1.10 -4.04
N ALA A 55 18.06 0.41 -3.20
CA ALA A 55 18.56 -0.65 -2.35
C ALA A 55 19.28 -1.75 -3.16
N ARG A 56 18.70 -2.16 -4.29
CA ARG A 56 19.31 -3.15 -5.19
C ARG A 56 20.54 -2.62 -5.92
N LYS A 57 20.46 -1.38 -6.46
CA LYS A 57 21.55 -0.79 -7.26
C LYS A 57 22.78 -0.45 -6.42
N LEU A 58 22.57 -0.07 -5.16
CA LEU A 58 23.65 0.33 -4.25
C LEU A 58 24.13 -0.81 -3.34
N ASN A 59 23.61 -2.04 -3.51
CA ASN A 59 23.86 -3.18 -2.63
C ASN A 59 23.61 -2.85 -1.13
N GLN A 60 22.62 -2.03 -0.85
CA GLN A 60 22.24 -1.57 0.50
C GLN A 60 21.04 -2.34 1.08
N SER A 61 20.74 -3.53 0.53
CA SER A 61 19.69 -4.38 1.07
C SER A 61 20.08 -4.85 2.48
N SER A 62 19.38 -4.35 3.48
CA SER A 62 19.52 -4.75 4.88
C SER A 62 18.21 -5.34 5.40
N GLU A 63 18.27 -6.18 6.42
CA GLU A 63 17.09 -6.70 7.11
C GLU A 63 16.24 -5.55 7.66
N TRP A 64 16.89 -4.56 8.26
CA TRP A 64 16.22 -3.35 8.77
C TRP A 64 15.53 -2.54 7.67
N GLY A 65 16.17 -2.35 6.51
CA GLY A 65 15.59 -1.68 5.35
C GLY A 65 14.34 -2.40 4.84
N SER A 66 14.37 -3.73 4.80
CA SER A 66 13.20 -4.52 4.41
C SER A 66 12.04 -4.39 5.40
N VAL A 67 12.32 -4.29 6.70
CA VAL A 67 11.29 -4.05 7.72
C VAL A 67 10.70 -2.65 7.57
N LEU A 68 11.55 -1.63 7.35
CA LEU A 68 11.09 -0.24 7.14
C LEU A 68 10.21 -0.10 5.90
N ASP A 69 10.55 -0.78 4.81
CA ASP A 69 9.75 -0.79 3.59
C ASP A 69 8.35 -1.36 3.83
N ILE A 70 8.28 -2.55 4.45
CA ILE A 70 7.00 -3.19 4.79
C ILE A 70 6.16 -2.29 5.73
N LEU A 71 6.78 -1.72 6.76
CA LEU A 71 6.10 -0.83 7.71
C LEU A 71 5.63 0.45 7.02
N GLY A 72 6.47 1.08 6.20
CA GLY A 72 6.15 2.29 5.45
C GLY A 72 4.95 2.08 4.54
N ASP A 73 4.92 0.97 3.81
CA ASP A 73 3.80 0.59 2.96
C ASP A 73 2.49 0.48 3.76
N ARG A 74 2.53 -0.20 4.90
CA ARG A 74 1.35 -0.37 5.75
C ARG A 74 0.87 0.94 6.35
N ILE A 75 1.80 1.74 6.86
CA ILE A 75 1.48 3.05 7.45
C ILE A 75 0.78 3.94 6.42
N VAL A 76 1.38 4.09 5.23
CA VAL A 76 0.81 4.94 4.18
C VAL A 76 -0.54 4.39 3.70
N GLU A 77 -0.62 3.12 3.35
CA GLU A 77 -1.84 2.50 2.83
C GLU A 77 -3.02 2.63 3.81
N VAL A 78 -2.81 2.23 5.05
CA VAL A 78 -3.85 2.25 6.09
C VAL A 78 -4.28 3.69 6.40
N SER A 79 -3.33 4.63 6.47
CA SER A 79 -3.63 6.03 6.75
C SER A 79 -4.52 6.65 5.68
N TYR A 80 -4.26 6.40 4.40
CA TYR A 80 -5.13 6.89 3.32
C TYR A 80 -6.55 6.30 3.40
N TRP A 81 -6.68 4.98 3.60
CA TRP A 81 -8.00 4.36 3.74
C TRP A 81 -8.79 4.93 4.93
N ILE A 82 -8.14 5.13 6.09
CA ILE A 82 -8.76 5.73 7.27
C ILE A 82 -9.21 7.15 6.96
N VAL A 83 -8.33 7.98 6.40
CA VAL A 83 -8.65 9.38 6.12
C VAL A 83 -9.80 9.51 5.12
N PHE A 84 -9.82 8.72 4.05
CA PHE A 84 -10.93 8.73 3.09
C PHE A 84 -12.26 8.29 3.73
N ALA A 85 -12.23 7.35 4.67
CA ALA A 85 -13.42 6.99 5.43
C ALA A 85 -13.86 8.08 6.41
N VAL A 86 -12.92 8.74 7.11
CA VAL A 86 -13.20 9.88 8.01
C VAL A 86 -13.76 11.07 7.24
N MET A 87 -13.28 11.32 6.02
CA MET A 87 -13.81 12.37 5.14
C MET A 87 -15.18 12.01 4.51
N GLY A 88 -15.69 10.81 4.76
CA GLY A 88 -16.97 10.35 4.23
C GLY A 88 -16.94 9.91 2.76
N TRP A 89 -15.78 9.78 2.15
CA TRP A 89 -15.63 9.37 0.75
C TRP A 89 -15.82 7.86 0.55
N LEU A 90 -15.56 7.08 1.59
CA LEU A 90 -15.69 5.63 1.61
C LEU A 90 -16.36 5.15 2.89
N ASN A 91 -16.90 3.93 2.83
CA ASN A 91 -17.41 3.26 4.02
C ASN A 91 -16.25 2.80 4.91
N ILE A 92 -16.46 2.84 6.23
CA ILE A 92 -15.49 2.39 7.24
C ILE A 92 -15.01 0.94 7.05
N ILE A 93 -15.75 0.12 6.31
CA ILE A 93 -15.37 -1.27 6.03
C ILE A 93 -14.04 -1.36 5.28
N PHE A 94 -13.69 -0.36 4.45
CA PHE A 94 -12.45 -0.35 3.67
C PHE A 94 -11.20 -0.34 4.57
N PRO A 95 -11.02 0.64 5.48
CA PRO A 95 -9.91 0.62 6.41
C PRO A 95 -9.93 -0.57 7.37
N LEU A 96 -11.10 -1.00 7.85
CA LEU A 96 -11.19 -2.15 8.76
C LEU A 96 -10.69 -3.45 8.10
N VAL A 97 -11.09 -3.72 6.86
CA VAL A 97 -10.60 -4.88 6.11
C VAL A 97 -9.10 -4.79 5.86
N CYS A 98 -8.61 -3.59 5.48
CA CYS A 98 -7.19 -3.37 5.23
C CYS A 98 -6.35 -3.60 6.49
N VAL A 99 -6.78 -3.06 7.64
CA VAL A 99 -6.12 -3.23 8.95
C VAL A 99 -6.13 -4.69 9.39
N ALA A 100 -7.30 -5.33 9.37
CA ALA A 100 -7.43 -6.75 9.76
C ALA A 100 -6.51 -7.64 8.92
N ARG A 101 -6.49 -7.42 7.60
CA ARG A 101 -5.60 -8.14 6.69
C ARG A 101 -4.13 -7.86 6.99
N ALA A 102 -3.75 -6.60 7.20
CA ALA A 102 -2.36 -6.23 7.49
C ALA A 102 -1.85 -6.97 8.73
N PHE A 103 -2.52 -6.83 9.86
CA PHE A 103 -2.13 -7.49 11.10
C PHE A 103 -2.10 -9.02 10.98
N THR A 104 -3.09 -9.62 10.34
CA THR A 104 -3.14 -11.08 10.17
C THR A 104 -2.00 -11.58 9.31
N THR A 105 -1.78 -10.97 8.14
CA THR A 105 -0.75 -11.47 7.22
C THR A 105 0.66 -11.17 7.71
N ASP A 106 0.87 -10.04 8.35
CA ASP A 106 2.22 -9.65 8.79
C ASP A 106 2.58 -10.39 10.08
N GLY A 107 1.61 -10.67 10.96
CA GLY A 107 1.79 -11.56 12.10
C GLY A 107 2.17 -12.99 11.70
N ILE A 108 1.45 -13.59 10.75
CA ILE A 108 1.77 -14.93 10.24
C ILE A 108 3.17 -14.94 9.58
N ARG A 109 3.48 -13.93 8.77
CA ARG A 109 4.80 -13.82 8.11
C ARG A 109 5.95 -13.62 9.09
N SER A 110 5.72 -12.90 10.19
CA SER A 110 6.72 -12.75 11.26
C SER A 110 7.10 -14.10 11.86
N VAL A 111 6.11 -14.97 12.11
CA VAL A 111 6.37 -16.34 12.57
C VAL A 111 7.09 -17.17 11.51
N ALA A 112 6.73 -17.03 10.23
CA ALA A 112 7.43 -17.74 9.15
C ALA A 112 8.89 -17.30 9.03
N LEU A 113 9.17 -16.00 9.15
CA LEU A 113 10.52 -15.44 9.14
C LEU A 113 11.37 -15.98 10.31
N SER A 114 10.81 -16.06 11.51
CA SER A 114 11.52 -16.62 12.67
C SER A 114 11.90 -18.10 12.50
N LYS A 115 11.22 -18.82 11.60
CA LYS A 115 11.51 -20.20 11.20
C LYS A 115 12.42 -20.30 9.96
N GLY A 116 13.04 -19.21 9.53
CA GLY A 116 13.95 -19.16 8.39
C GLY A 116 13.28 -19.22 7.01
N MET A 117 11.94 -19.03 6.96
CA MET A 117 11.20 -18.92 5.69
C MET A 117 11.26 -17.49 5.18
N THR A 118 11.19 -17.31 3.86
CA THR A 118 11.19 -15.99 3.23
C THR A 118 9.79 -15.61 2.76
N ALA A 119 9.55 -14.30 2.64
CA ALA A 119 8.27 -13.81 2.13
C ALA A 119 8.02 -14.19 0.65
N PHE A 120 9.09 -14.40 -0.11
CA PHE A 120 9.07 -14.71 -1.54
C PHE A 120 10.25 -15.63 -1.90
N GLY A 121 10.16 -16.36 -3.01
CA GLY A 121 11.19 -17.23 -3.51
C GLY A 121 11.01 -18.71 -3.13
N ASP A 122 12.08 -19.49 -3.21
CA ASP A 122 11.99 -20.96 -3.05
C ASP A 122 11.71 -21.39 -1.61
N LYS A 123 12.12 -20.59 -0.62
CA LYS A 123 11.90 -20.83 0.82
C LYS A 123 10.63 -20.17 1.35
N THR A 124 9.67 -19.87 0.46
CA THR A 124 8.41 -19.23 0.87
C THR A 124 7.54 -20.20 1.67
N MET A 125 6.74 -19.66 2.58
CA MET A 125 5.75 -20.42 3.35
C MET A 125 4.64 -21.04 2.48
N GLN A 126 4.40 -20.50 1.26
CA GLN A 126 3.40 -21.00 0.33
C GLN A 126 3.90 -22.29 -0.32
N SER A 127 3.19 -23.39 -0.04
CA SER A 127 3.50 -24.70 -0.58
C SER A 127 2.69 -25.05 -1.84
N THR A 128 1.50 -24.48 -1.99
CA THR A 128 0.59 -24.75 -3.11
C THR A 128 0.89 -23.85 -4.32
N SER A 129 0.65 -24.35 -5.54
CA SER A 129 0.86 -23.60 -6.78
C SER A 129 -0.03 -22.36 -6.85
N TRP A 130 -1.29 -22.46 -6.43
CA TRP A 130 -2.20 -21.32 -6.39
C TRP A 130 -1.80 -20.28 -5.34
N GLY A 131 -1.33 -20.70 -4.17
CA GLY A 131 -0.82 -19.83 -3.13
C GLY A 131 0.41 -19.04 -3.61
N LYS A 132 1.34 -19.71 -4.29
CA LYS A 132 2.49 -19.07 -4.93
C LYS A 132 2.04 -18.06 -5.99
N PHE A 133 1.08 -18.43 -6.85
CA PHE A 133 0.58 -17.52 -7.87
C PHE A 133 -0.07 -16.25 -7.26
N ILE A 134 -0.95 -16.40 -6.30
CA ILE A 134 -1.70 -15.28 -5.69
C ILE A 134 -0.79 -14.38 -4.85
N CYS A 135 0.10 -14.96 -4.03
CA CYS A 135 0.96 -14.17 -3.14
C CYS A 135 2.24 -13.66 -3.81
N ALA A 136 2.92 -14.53 -4.62
CA ALA A 136 4.27 -14.27 -5.07
C ALA A 136 4.35 -13.79 -6.53
N SER A 137 3.31 -13.98 -7.37
CA SER A 137 3.39 -13.55 -8.77
C SER A 137 3.55 -12.05 -8.91
N ARG A 138 4.37 -11.63 -9.87
CA ARG A 138 4.55 -10.21 -10.21
C ARG A 138 3.24 -9.58 -10.68
N PHE A 139 2.44 -10.33 -11.45
CA PHE A 139 1.16 -9.86 -11.95
C PHE A 139 0.22 -9.45 -10.80
N MET A 140 -0.03 -10.33 -9.83
CA MET A 140 -0.94 -10.04 -8.71
C MET A 140 -0.44 -8.89 -7.84
N ARG A 141 0.88 -8.74 -7.67
CA ARG A 141 1.45 -7.61 -6.92
C ARG A 141 1.27 -6.29 -7.65
N ILE A 142 1.57 -6.26 -8.94
CA ILE A 142 1.45 -5.04 -9.75
C ILE A 142 -0.03 -4.65 -9.88
N SER A 143 -0.93 -5.60 -10.17
CA SER A 143 -2.37 -5.32 -10.29
C SER A 143 -2.94 -4.73 -9.00
N TYR A 144 -2.57 -5.28 -7.83
CA TYR A 144 -2.96 -4.70 -6.55
C TYR A 144 -2.41 -3.29 -6.34
N ALA A 145 -1.13 -3.07 -6.62
CA ALA A 145 -0.51 -1.76 -6.46
C ALA A 145 -1.16 -0.72 -7.39
N VAL A 146 -1.39 -1.07 -8.65
CA VAL A 146 -2.05 -0.19 -9.62
C VAL A 146 -3.48 0.11 -9.20
N ALA A 147 -4.27 -0.89 -8.83
CA ALA A 147 -5.66 -0.67 -8.38
C ALA A 147 -5.72 0.26 -7.17
N LYS A 148 -4.83 0.07 -6.19
CA LYS A 148 -4.73 0.90 -4.99
C LYS A 148 -4.34 2.35 -5.33
N VAL A 149 -3.30 2.55 -6.12
CA VAL A 149 -2.83 3.89 -6.49
C VAL A 149 -3.92 4.63 -7.28
N LEU A 150 -4.54 3.98 -8.26
CA LEU A 150 -5.65 4.57 -9.03
C LEU A 150 -6.85 4.90 -8.13
N ALA A 151 -7.21 4.02 -7.19
CA ALA A 151 -8.28 4.30 -6.23
C ALA A 151 -7.99 5.57 -5.43
N PHE A 152 -6.76 5.73 -4.90
CA PHE A 152 -6.40 6.88 -4.09
C PHE A 152 -6.39 8.17 -4.89
N LEU A 153 -5.78 8.16 -6.08
CA LEU A 153 -5.73 9.33 -6.95
C LEU A 153 -7.14 9.76 -7.42
N LEU A 154 -7.95 8.79 -7.81
CA LEU A 154 -9.33 9.06 -8.23
C LEU A 154 -10.20 9.57 -7.08
N LEU A 155 -10.05 9.01 -5.86
CA LEU A 155 -10.78 9.50 -4.68
C LEU A 155 -10.44 10.96 -4.37
N ILE A 156 -9.17 11.34 -4.43
CA ILE A 156 -8.75 12.74 -4.25
C ILE A 156 -9.34 13.61 -5.37
N THR A 157 -9.21 13.18 -6.62
CA THR A 157 -9.66 13.94 -7.79
C THR A 157 -11.18 14.19 -7.77
N VAL A 158 -11.97 13.14 -7.52
CA VAL A 158 -13.44 13.20 -7.51
C VAL A 158 -13.97 14.10 -6.39
N ASN A 159 -13.26 14.18 -5.29
CA ASN A 159 -13.66 14.98 -4.14
C ASN A 159 -12.98 16.36 -4.08
N THR A 160 -12.27 16.79 -5.15
CA THR A 160 -11.61 18.09 -5.20
C THR A 160 -12.63 19.22 -5.23
N PRO A 161 -12.65 20.14 -4.25
CA PRO A 161 -13.60 21.25 -4.22
C PRO A 161 -13.46 22.16 -5.45
N GLY A 162 -14.57 22.69 -5.96
CA GLY A 162 -14.56 23.66 -7.07
C GLY A 162 -14.28 23.07 -8.46
N MET A 163 -14.16 21.75 -8.59
CA MET A 163 -14.04 21.08 -9.90
C MET A 163 -15.35 20.37 -10.27
N GLU A 164 -16.44 21.11 -10.40
CA GLU A 164 -17.80 20.56 -10.66
C GLU A 164 -17.89 19.72 -11.94
N LEU A 165 -17.10 20.05 -12.97
CA LEU A 165 -17.01 19.27 -14.21
C LEU A 165 -16.55 17.81 -13.97
N TRP A 166 -15.79 17.55 -12.91
CA TRP A 166 -15.29 16.23 -12.54
C TRP A 166 -16.16 15.60 -11.44
N ASN A 167 -16.56 16.39 -10.46
CA ASN A 167 -17.36 15.95 -9.32
C ASN A 167 -18.82 15.64 -9.72
N GLY A 168 -19.34 16.28 -10.77
CA GLY A 168 -20.71 16.08 -11.27
C GLY A 168 -20.90 14.89 -12.21
N THR A 169 -19.85 14.19 -12.62
CA THR A 169 -19.98 13.05 -13.53
C THR A 169 -20.19 11.74 -12.77
N PRO A 170 -21.39 11.12 -12.83
CA PRO A 170 -21.67 9.86 -12.14
C PRO A 170 -20.72 8.74 -12.61
N ILE A 171 -20.26 8.79 -13.84
CA ILE A 171 -19.33 7.81 -14.43
C ILE A 171 -17.98 7.81 -13.68
N LEU A 172 -17.44 8.99 -13.35
CA LEU A 172 -16.15 9.07 -12.66
C LEU A 172 -16.25 8.52 -11.23
N HIS A 173 -17.36 8.78 -10.53
CA HIS A 173 -17.64 8.18 -9.24
C HIS A 173 -17.74 6.65 -9.31
N ILE A 174 -18.43 6.11 -10.31
CA ILE A 174 -18.51 4.66 -10.53
C ILE A 174 -17.13 4.06 -10.78
N ILE A 175 -16.32 4.65 -11.65
CA ILE A 175 -14.96 4.20 -11.93
C ILE A 175 -14.12 4.22 -10.66
N THR A 176 -14.20 5.30 -9.87
CA THR A 176 -13.48 5.44 -8.59
C THR A 176 -13.84 4.31 -7.64
N MET A 177 -15.14 4.02 -7.48
CA MET A 177 -15.62 2.95 -6.61
C MET A 177 -15.22 1.56 -7.12
N VAL A 178 -15.19 1.34 -8.44
CA VAL A 178 -14.69 0.09 -9.03
C VAL A 178 -13.24 -0.15 -8.66
N PHE A 179 -12.36 0.86 -8.77
CA PHE A 179 -10.96 0.72 -8.37
C PHE A 179 -10.78 0.56 -6.86
N ALA A 180 -11.59 1.26 -6.04
CA ALA A 180 -11.56 1.09 -4.59
C ALA A 180 -11.96 -0.33 -4.18
N TRP A 181 -13.05 -0.87 -4.71
CA TRP A 181 -13.46 -2.26 -4.46
C TRP A 181 -12.45 -3.27 -5.02
N ALA A 182 -11.91 -3.05 -6.21
CA ALA A 182 -10.88 -3.90 -6.77
C ALA A 182 -9.64 -3.96 -5.85
N ALA A 183 -9.19 -2.83 -5.32
CA ALA A 183 -8.07 -2.79 -4.39
C ALA A 183 -8.34 -3.62 -3.12
N ILE A 184 -9.52 -3.50 -2.52
CA ILE A 184 -9.91 -4.28 -1.34
C ILE A 184 -10.05 -5.78 -1.66
N ILE A 185 -10.66 -6.12 -2.80
CA ILE A 185 -10.78 -7.52 -3.23
C ILE A 185 -9.37 -8.13 -3.42
N PHE A 186 -8.47 -7.45 -4.12
CA PHE A 186 -7.08 -7.91 -4.24
C PHE A 186 -6.38 -8.02 -2.88
N CYS A 187 -6.64 -7.09 -1.98
CA CYS A 187 -6.10 -7.10 -0.62
C CYS A 187 -6.50 -8.38 0.12
N VAL A 188 -7.79 -8.74 0.09
CA VAL A 188 -8.33 -9.94 0.74
C VAL A 188 -7.87 -11.22 0.03
N VAL A 189 -8.00 -11.29 -1.30
CA VAL A 189 -7.61 -12.47 -2.09
C VAL A 189 -6.14 -12.85 -1.84
N ARG A 190 -5.26 -11.87 -1.73
CA ARG A 190 -3.84 -12.10 -1.43
C ARG A 190 -3.57 -12.53 0.01
N ALA A 191 -4.49 -12.31 0.94
CA ALA A 191 -4.37 -12.79 2.31
C ALA A 191 -4.78 -14.26 2.46
N ILE A 192 -5.72 -14.72 1.64
CA ILE A 192 -6.29 -16.10 1.74
C ILE A 192 -5.21 -17.18 1.79
N PRO A 193 -4.24 -17.24 0.85
CA PRO A 193 -3.23 -18.30 0.90
C PRO A 193 -2.34 -18.22 2.13
N VAL A 194 -2.05 -17.01 2.63
CA VAL A 194 -1.23 -16.81 3.83
C VAL A 194 -1.93 -17.41 5.05
N VAL A 195 -3.24 -17.17 5.18
CA VAL A 195 -4.04 -17.68 6.30
C VAL A 195 -4.27 -19.19 6.17
N VAL A 196 -4.68 -19.67 4.98
CA VAL A 196 -5.00 -21.10 4.76
C VAL A 196 -3.79 -22.00 4.92
N GLU A 197 -2.60 -21.53 4.54
CA GLU A 197 -1.38 -22.33 4.65
C GLU A 197 -0.66 -22.14 6.00
N SER A 198 -1.07 -21.18 6.81
CA SER A 198 -0.44 -20.88 8.11
C SER A 198 -0.45 -22.06 9.12
N PRO A 199 -1.46 -22.96 9.18
CA PRO A 199 -1.42 -24.07 10.14
C PRO A 199 -0.19 -24.98 9.99
N LYS A 200 0.41 -25.01 8.78
CA LYS A 200 1.65 -25.78 8.53
C LYS A 200 2.86 -25.22 9.28
N LEU A 201 2.81 -23.93 9.65
CA LEU A 201 3.87 -23.29 10.42
C LEU A 201 3.89 -23.74 11.90
N PHE A 202 2.77 -24.24 12.41
CA PHE A 202 2.61 -24.57 13.82
C PHE A 202 2.64 -26.11 14.08
N LYS A 203 2.87 -26.87 13.03
CA LYS A 203 3.14 -28.30 13.09
C LYS A 203 4.66 -28.53 13.05
#